data_e8fdfb0942029d14c7e235d5e3b3e4a2
#
_entry.id   e8fdfb0942029d14c7e235d5e3b3e4a2
#
_cell.length_a   1.000
_cell.length_b   1.000
_cell.length_c   1.000
_cell.angle_alpha   90.00
_cell.angle_beta   90.00
_cell.angle_gamma   90.00
#
_symmetry.space_group_name_H-M   'P 1'
#
loop_
_entity.id
_entity.type
_entity.pdbx_description
1 polymer ?
#
loop_
_entity_poly.entity_id
_entity_poly.type
_entity_poly.pdbx_seq_one_letter_code
_entity_poly.pdbx_strand_id
1 'polypeptide(L)'
;MALAIAAAFMTKTEAQAQQSSALEARVSKILDGDTFTLSGESRRIRVWGLDAPEWDQQGGSNATATLRSLISGQTLRCNVLDIDRYGRLVGQCFLPDGRDIAAEMIRSGAATEYCRYSRGFYGTC
;
A
#
# COMPACT_ATOMS: atom_id res chain seq x y z
N MET A 1 27.04 34.38 1.49
CA MET A 1 27.61 33.03 1.54
C MET A 1 26.93 32.14 2.61
N ALA A 2 26.76 32.61 3.82
CA ALA A 2 26.12 31.82 4.90
C ALA A 2 24.66 31.44 4.59
N LEU A 3 23.90 32.30 3.90
CA LEU A 3 22.49 32.06 3.54
C LEU A 3 22.30 30.89 2.56
N ALA A 4 23.24 30.70 1.61
CA ALA A 4 23.15 29.60 0.64
C ALA A 4 23.32 28.23 1.31
N ILE A 5 24.22 28.13 2.31
CA ILE A 5 24.45 26.91 3.06
C ILE A 5 23.24 26.55 3.92
N ALA A 6 22.59 27.51 4.56
CA ALA A 6 21.40 27.29 5.37
C ALA A 6 20.22 26.78 4.53
N ALA A 7 20.00 27.33 3.32
CA ALA A 7 18.94 26.87 2.43
C ALA A 7 19.14 25.40 1.99
N ALA A 8 20.36 24.99 1.65
CA ALA A 8 20.65 23.62 1.28
C ALA A 8 20.41 22.64 2.42
N PHE A 9 20.70 23.00 3.67
CA PHE A 9 20.49 22.19 4.84
C PHE A 9 18.98 21.96 5.11
N MET A 10 18.15 22.99 4.99
CA MET A 10 16.69 22.90 5.18
C MET A 10 16.05 21.98 4.14
N THR A 11 16.47 22.04 2.87
CA THR A 11 15.97 21.18 1.80
C THR A 11 16.23 19.71 2.09
N LYS A 12 17.40 19.34 2.60
CA LYS A 12 17.71 17.96 2.99
C LYS A 12 16.81 17.47 4.12
N THR A 13 16.54 18.27 5.12
CA THR A 13 15.69 17.92 6.26
C THR A 13 14.25 17.65 5.81
N GLU A 14 13.70 18.46 4.94
CA GLU A 14 12.36 18.28 4.40
C GLU A 14 12.26 16.98 3.60
N ALA A 15 13.24 16.67 2.75
CA ALA A 15 13.26 15.45 1.96
C ALA A 15 13.31 14.20 2.85
N GLN A 16 14.10 14.21 3.92
CA GLN A 16 14.18 13.10 4.87
C GLN A 16 12.87 12.90 5.63
N ALA A 17 12.20 13.97 6.05
CA ALA A 17 10.92 13.90 6.75
C ALA A 17 9.83 13.29 5.86
N GLN A 18 9.78 13.65 4.57
CA GLN A 18 8.81 13.11 3.62
C GLN A 18 9.04 11.62 3.33
N GLN A 19 10.28 11.15 3.35
CA GLN A 19 10.62 9.75 3.12
C GLN A 19 10.37 8.86 4.35
N SER A 20 10.24 9.42 5.54
CA SER A 20 10.13 8.67 6.80
C SER A 20 8.87 7.81 6.90
N SER A 21 7.80 8.11 6.14
CA SER A 21 6.54 7.35 6.15
C SER A 21 6.48 6.27 5.06
N ALA A 22 7.50 6.15 4.21
CA ALA A 22 7.54 5.17 3.14
C ALA A 22 8.27 3.91 3.60
N LEU A 23 7.70 2.76 3.25
CA LEU A 23 8.31 1.45 3.42
C LEU A 23 8.69 0.90 2.05
N GLU A 24 9.85 0.30 1.94
CA GLU A 24 10.25 -0.41 0.74
C GLU A 24 10.80 -1.77 1.16
N ALA A 25 10.07 -2.85 0.80
CA ALA A 25 10.46 -4.18 1.20
C ALA A 25 9.78 -5.23 0.32
N ARG A 26 10.33 -6.44 0.35
CA ARG A 26 9.80 -7.58 -0.38
C ARG A 26 8.59 -8.16 0.34
N VAL A 27 7.57 -8.54 -0.43
CA VAL A 27 6.39 -9.24 0.09
C VAL A 27 6.82 -10.61 0.63
N SER A 28 6.46 -10.90 1.88
CA SER A 28 6.80 -12.17 2.53
C SER A 28 5.62 -13.14 2.61
N LYS A 29 4.38 -12.65 2.81
CA LYS A 29 3.19 -13.50 2.91
C LYS A 29 1.96 -12.71 2.47
N ILE A 30 1.01 -13.39 1.84
CA ILE A 30 -0.28 -12.81 1.46
C ILE A 30 -1.36 -13.54 2.27
N LEU A 31 -2.18 -12.75 3.00
CA LEU A 31 -3.19 -13.30 3.89
C LEU A 31 -4.56 -13.41 3.21
N ASP A 32 -4.95 -12.36 2.47
CA ASP A 32 -6.19 -12.29 1.70
C ASP A 32 -6.05 -11.26 0.58
N GLY A 33 -7.15 -10.84 -0.03
CA GLY A 33 -7.14 -9.95 -1.21
C GLY A 33 -6.74 -8.51 -0.94
N ASP A 34 -6.56 -8.11 0.31
CA ASP A 34 -6.17 -6.73 0.66
C ASP A 34 -5.18 -6.64 1.82
N THR A 35 -4.62 -7.76 2.26
CA THR A 35 -3.70 -7.78 3.41
C THR A 35 -2.52 -8.70 3.16
N PHE A 36 -1.33 -8.21 3.45
CA PHE A 36 -0.08 -8.94 3.27
C PHE A 36 0.97 -8.48 4.28
N THR A 37 2.12 -9.16 4.30
CA THR A 37 3.26 -8.80 5.13
C THR A 37 4.48 -8.51 4.29
N LEU A 38 5.37 -7.69 4.83
CA LEU A 38 6.64 -7.32 4.21
C LEU A 38 7.81 -7.84 5.05
N SER A 39 8.88 -8.23 4.39
CA SER A 39 10.11 -8.65 5.06
C SER A 39 10.66 -7.53 5.93
N GLY A 40 10.96 -7.85 7.19
CA GLY A 40 11.51 -6.87 8.14
C GLY A 40 10.47 -5.99 8.83
N GLU A 41 9.19 -6.08 8.47
CA GLU A 41 8.12 -5.36 9.13
C GLU A 41 7.22 -6.33 9.90
N SER A 42 7.04 -6.13 11.19
CA SER A 42 6.23 -7.01 12.03
C SER A 42 4.73 -6.82 11.87
N ARG A 43 4.31 -5.64 11.41
CA ARG A 43 2.88 -5.31 11.26
C ARG A 43 2.40 -5.68 9.87
N ARG A 44 1.15 -6.11 9.79
CA ARG A 44 0.50 -6.39 8.50
C ARG A 44 0.24 -5.10 7.74
N ILE A 45 0.24 -5.20 6.42
CA ILE A 45 -0.11 -4.09 5.53
C ILE A 45 -1.54 -4.32 5.05
N ARG A 46 -2.40 -3.36 5.28
CA ARG A 46 -3.76 -3.29 4.74
C ARG A 46 -3.74 -2.32 3.56
N VAL A 47 -4.12 -2.78 2.39
CA VAL A 47 -4.10 -1.92 1.19
C VAL A 47 -5.14 -0.80 1.33
N TRP A 48 -4.67 0.44 1.28
CA TRP A 48 -5.53 1.61 1.40
C TRP A 48 -6.49 1.72 0.21
N GLY A 49 -7.74 2.09 0.51
CA GLY A 49 -8.74 2.37 -0.52
C GLY A 49 -9.32 1.15 -1.20
N LEU A 50 -8.99 -0.05 -0.75
CA LEU A 50 -9.42 -1.31 -1.33
C LEU A 50 -10.29 -2.09 -0.35
N ASP A 51 -11.34 -2.72 -0.88
CA ASP A 51 -12.20 -3.62 -0.13
C ASP A 51 -12.30 -4.94 -0.90
N ALA A 52 -11.65 -5.97 -0.38
CA ALA A 52 -11.67 -7.30 -0.96
C ALA A 52 -12.54 -8.22 -0.12
N PRO A 53 -13.23 -9.22 -0.74
CA PRO A 53 -13.89 -10.26 0.01
C PRO A 53 -12.87 -11.00 0.88
N GLU A 54 -13.26 -11.35 2.10
CA GLU A 54 -12.41 -12.15 2.99
C GLU A 54 -12.23 -13.56 2.43
N TRP A 55 -11.18 -14.25 2.89
CA TRP A 55 -10.78 -15.55 2.33
C TRP A 55 -11.91 -16.59 2.36
N ASP A 56 -12.81 -16.52 3.34
CA ASP A 56 -13.93 -17.46 3.54
C ASP A 56 -15.24 -16.96 2.92
N GLN A 57 -15.24 -15.80 2.28
CA GLN A 57 -16.41 -15.25 1.60
C GLN A 57 -16.40 -15.61 0.11
N GLN A 58 -17.56 -15.49 -0.54
CA GLN A 58 -17.64 -15.63 -2.00
C GLN A 58 -16.71 -14.61 -2.67
N GLY A 59 -15.86 -15.08 -3.56
CA GLY A 59 -14.86 -14.24 -4.23
C GLY A 59 -13.57 -14.07 -3.44
N GLY A 60 -13.48 -14.52 -2.19
CA GLY A 60 -12.29 -14.34 -1.36
C GLY A 60 -11.08 -15.08 -1.88
N SER A 61 -11.24 -16.31 -2.32
CA SER A 61 -10.12 -17.08 -2.89
C SER A 61 -9.63 -16.47 -4.21
N ASN A 62 -10.52 -15.95 -5.04
CA ASN A 62 -10.15 -15.24 -6.27
C ASN A 62 -9.40 -13.95 -5.97
N ALA A 63 -9.87 -13.15 -5.01
CA ALA A 63 -9.20 -11.92 -4.61
C ALA A 63 -7.79 -12.21 -4.08
N THR A 64 -7.65 -13.22 -3.22
CA THR A 64 -6.36 -13.62 -2.68
C THR A 64 -5.41 -14.10 -3.78
N ALA A 65 -5.91 -14.92 -4.71
CA ALA A 65 -5.11 -15.42 -5.83
C ALA A 65 -4.68 -14.30 -6.77
N THR A 66 -5.57 -13.33 -7.01
CA THR A 66 -5.27 -12.18 -7.86
C THR A 66 -4.19 -11.31 -7.22
N LEU A 67 -4.29 -11.02 -5.93
CA LEU A 67 -3.25 -10.26 -5.23
C LEU A 67 -1.93 -11.03 -5.24
N ARG A 68 -1.96 -12.34 -5.01
CA ARG A 68 -0.76 -13.18 -5.06
C ARG A 68 -0.07 -13.11 -6.41
N SER A 69 -0.84 -13.20 -7.50
CA SER A 69 -0.28 -13.07 -8.86
C SER A 69 0.38 -11.72 -9.08
N LEU A 70 -0.19 -10.67 -8.49
CA LEU A 70 0.27 -9.31 -8.70
C LEU A 70 1.54 -9.00 -7.92
N ILE A 71 1.62 -9.39 -6.64
CA ILE A 71 2.66 -8.90 -5.74
C ILE A 71 3.60 -9.97 -5.18
N SER A 72 3.36 -11.26 -5.41
CA SER A 72 4.17 -12.33 -4.81
C SER A 72 5.64 -12.18 -5.20
N GLY A 73 6.52 -12.11 -4.19
CA GLY A 73 7.96 -11.96 -4.42
C GLY A 73 8.40 -10.59 -4.92
N GLN A 74 7.49 -9.64 -5.05
CA GLN A 74 7.82 -8.30 -5.48
C GLN A 74 8.33 -7.44 -4.32
N THR A 75 9.22 -6.49 -4.62
CA THR A 75 9.59 -5.43 -3.70
C THR A 75 8.61 -4.27 -3.92
N LEU A 76 7.88 -3.93 -2.87
CA LEU A 76 6.86 -2.87 -2.95
C LEU A 76 7.34 -1.62 -2.24
N ARG A 77 6.86 -0.48 -2.70
CA ARG A 77 6.96 0.78 -1.97
C ARG A 77 5.57 1.17 -1.47
N CYS A 78 5.44 1.30 -0.15
CA CYS A 78 4.17 1.61 0.49
C CYS A 78 4.27 2.92 1.24
N ASN A 79 3.39 3.86 0.94
CA ASN A 79 3.21 5.06 1.74
C ASN A 79 2.19 4.74 2.83
N VAL A 80 2.61 4.81 4.10
CA VAL A 80 1.73 4.53 5.23
C VAL A 80 0.88 5.77 5.49
N LEU A 81 -0.42 5.62 5.30
CA LEU A 81 -1.38 6.71 5.44
C LEU A 81 -2.09 6.69 6.79
N ASP A 82 -2.17 5.52 7.43
CA ASP A 82 -2.88 5.35 8.70
C ASP A 82 -2.42 4.07 9.38
N ILE A 83 -2.78 3.92 10.65
CA ILE A 83 -2.67 2.67 11.41
C ILE A 83 -4.08 2.36 11.90
N ASP A 84 -4.61 1.19 11.54
CA ASP A 84 -5.99 0.86 11.92
C ASP A 84 -6.09 0.33 13.36
N ARG A 85 -7.32 0.11 13.82
CA ARG A 85 -7.57 -0.34 15.19
C ARG A 85 -7.01 -1.72 15.50
N TYR A 86 -6.64 -2.50 14.46
CA TYR A 86 -6.02 -3.82 14.60
C TYR A 86 -4.49 -3.75 14.57
N GLY A 87 -3.92 -2.54 14.47
CA GLY A 87 -2.47 -2.35 14.41
C GLY A 87 -1.88 -2.58 13.03
N ARG A 88 -2.70 -2.72 11.98
CA ARG A 88 -2.20 -2.85 10.61
C ARG A 88 -1.79 -1.49 10.06
N LEU A 89 -0.73 -1.47 9.26
CA LEU A 89 -0.35 -0.28 8.52
C LEU A 89 -1.25 -0.18 7.30
N VAL A 90 -2.01 0.92 7.19
CA VAL A 90 -2.86 1.17 6.02
C VAL A 90 -2.00 1.91 5.01
N GLY A 91 -1.68 1.24 3.91
CA GLY A 91 -0.69 1.73 2.95
C GLY A 91 -1.19 1.80 1.52
N GLN A 92 -0.82 2.88 0.84
CA GLN A 92 -0.91 2.96 -0.61
C GLN A 92 0.39 2.41 -1.17
N CYS A 93 0.30 1.27 -1.85
CA CYS A 93 1.45 0.47 -2.24
C CYS A 93 1.60 0.41 -3.76
N PHE A 94 2.84 0.41 -4.22
CA PHE A 94 3.18 0.46 -5.63
C PHE A 94 4.13 -0.68 -6.00
N LEU A 95 3.90 -1.25 -7.18
CA LEU A 95 4.82 -2.20 -7.80
C LEU A 95 6.10 -1.49 -8.26
N PRO A 96 7.18 -2.25 -8.54
CA PRO A 96 8.43 -1.65 -9.01
C PRO A 96 8.28 -0.78 -10.27
N ASP A 97 7.29 -1.07 -11.12
CA ASP A 97 7.01 -0.27 -12.32
C ASP A 97 6.12 0.95 -12.06
N GLY A 98 5.73 1.19 -10.80
CA GLY A 98 4.95 2.34 -10.39
C GLY A 98 3.44 2.12 -10.38
N ARG A 99 2.93 0.93 -10.77
CA ARG A 99 1.49 0.67 -10.73
C ARG A 99 0.99 0.58 -9.29
N ASP A 100 -0.15 1.22 -9.04
CA ASP A 100 -0.84 1.21 -7.75
C ASP A 100 -1.56 -0.14 -7.57
N ILE A 101 -1.28 -0.84 -6.49
CA ILE A 101 -1.83 -2.18 -6.23
C ILE A 101 -3.35 -2.14 -6.11
N ALA A 102 -3.91 -1.17 -5.40
CA ALA A 102 -5.36 -1.04 -5.27
C ALA A 102 -6.02 -0.79 -6.63
N ALA A 103 -5.43 0.07 -7.45
CA ALA A 103 -5.95 0.34 -8.79
C ALA A 103 -5.97 -0.94 -9.65
N GLU A 104 -4.93 -1.76 -9.58
CA GLU A 104 -4.86 -3.02 -10.32
C GLU A 104 -5.91 -4.03 -9.84
N MET A 105 -6.10 -4.15 -8.53
CA MET A 105 -7.12 -5.05 -7.96
C MET A 105 -8.53 -4.62 -8.34
N ILE A 106 -8.81 -3.33 -8.35
CA ILE A 106 -10.12 -2.78 -8.76
C ILE A 106 -10.33 -3.04 -10.26
N ARG A 107 -9.34 -2.77 -11.08
CA ARG A 107 -9.42 -2.98 -12.52
C ARG A 107 -9.68 -4.45 -12.87
N SER A 108 -9.09 -5.38 -12.13
CA SER A 108 -9.28 -6.81 -12.36
C SER A 108 -10.67 -7.30 -11.98
N GLY A 109 -11.43 -6.53 -11.21
CA GLY A 109 -12.73 -6.93 -10.68
C GLY A 109 -12.64 -7.86 -9.46
N ALA A 110 -11.44 -8.15 -8.97
CA ALA A 110 -11.25 -9.04 -7.81
C ALA A 110 -11.62 -8.37 -6.49
N ALA A 111 -11.61 -7.05 -6.45
CA ALA A 111 -11.95 -6.25 -5.29
C ALA A 111 -12.59 -4.94 -5.74
N THR A 112 -13.17 -4.22 -4.79
CA THR A 112 -13.85 -2.94 -5.07
C THR A 112 -13.13 -1.80 -4.38
N GLU A 113 -13.37 -0.59 -4.85
CA GLU A 113 -12.89 0.62 -4.20
C GLU A 113 -13.62 0.79 -2.86
N TYR A 114 -12.86 1.07 -1.80
CA TYR A 114 -13.44 1.35 -0.48
C TYR A 114 -13.79 2.85 -0.41
N CYS A 115 -14.93 3.23 -0.94
CA CYS A 115 -15.31 4.62 -1.19
C CYS A 115 -15.33 5.48 0.08
N ARG A 116 -15.63 4.87 1.22
CA ARG A 116 -15.64 5.56 2.51
C ARG A 116 -14.27 6.17 2.85
N TYR A 117 -13.19 5.49 2.49
CA TYR A 117 -11.82 5.94 2.77
C TYR A 117 -11.15 6.61 1.57
N SER A 118 -11.33 6.06 0.37
CA SER A 118 -10.73 6.61 -0.84
C SER A 118 -11.40 7.89 -1.33
N ARG A 119 -12.68 8.05 -1.03
CA ARG A 119 -13.51 9.18 -1.49
C ARG A 119 -13.43 9.37 -2.99
N GLY A 120 -13.44 8.27 -3.72
CA GLY A 120 -13.43 8.29 -5.17
C GLY A 120 -12.06 8.47 -5.80
N PHE A 121 -10.99 8.33 -5.04
CA PHE A 121 -9.62 8.50 -5.55
C PHE A 121 -9.36 7.62 -6.78
N TYR A 122 -9.90 6.39 -6.81
CA TYR A 122 -9.70 5.45 -7.91
C TYR A 122 -10.77 5.56 -9.01
N GLY A 123 -11.76 6.43 -8.85
CA GLY A 123 -12.72 6.75 -9.91
C GLY A 123 -13.88 5.79 -10.06
N THR A 124 -14.13 4.88 -9.11
CA THR A 124 -15.22 3.90 -9.20
C THR A 124 -16.32 4.12 -8.15
N CYS A 125 -16.25 5.20 -7.44
CA CYS A 125 -17.31 5.62 -6.53
C CYS A 125 -18.27 6.58 -7.26
#